data_aa65d61f209c9d65676927d4b944ac59
#
_entry.id   aa65d61f209c9d65676927d4b944ac59
#
_cell.length_a   1.000
_cell.length_b   1.000
_cell.length_c   1.000
_cell.angle_alpha   90.00
_cell.angle_beta   90.00
_cell.angle_gamma   90.00
#
_symmetry.space_group_name_H-M   'P 1'
#
loop_
_entity.id
_entity.type
_entity.pdbx_description
1 polymer ?
#
loop_
_entity_poly.entity_id
_entity_poly.type
_entity_poly.pdbx_seq_one_letter_code
_entity_poly.pdbx_strand_id
1 'polypeptide(L)'
;KQAANLPLYEYVQKLIHILNLDQDQSALSYLTAFQDKIYDFMQSHVANAKLFLDFWNRKKNKLSIAVPVTSNAIRIMTIHGSKGLEFDIVIIPFLTWPLKERLNHRQRKIIWCEPKNEPFNKMPLVAITQDDKALNTHFKKDYIQEIISQYIDFLNLTYVAFTRPKYRLYTYGSRFEDEEHPQANISNVGTTAFFFSIHGKTNE
;
A
#
# COMPACT_ATOMS: atom_id res chain seq x y z
N LYS A 1 -30.09 10.74 -34.59
CA LYS A 1 -29.24 10.40 -35.77
C LYS A 1 -28.04 11.33 -35.98
N GLN A 2 -28.05 12.58 -35.47
CA GLN A 2 -26.94 13.55 -35.65
C GLN A 2 -25.69 13.27 -34.78
N ALA A 3 -25.77 12.45 -33.75
CA ALA A 3 -24.66 12.23 -32.82
C ALA A 3 -23.67 11.12 -33.25
N ALA A 4 -24.01 10.34 -34.27
CA ALA A 4 -23.21 9.16 -34.68
C ALA A 4 -21.86 9.50 -35.37
N ASN A 5 -21.68 10.75 -35.85
CA ASN A 5 -20.51 11.21 -36.56
C ASN A 5 -19.59 12.14 -35.75
N LEU A 6 -19.88 12.32 -34.46
CA LEU A 6 -19.04 13.17 -33.60
C LEU A 6 -17.81 12.39 -33.10
N PRO A 7 -16.66 13.07 -32.93
CA PRO A 7 -15.54 12.51 -32.18
C PRO A 7 -15.98 12.04 -30.80
N LEU A 8 -15.37 10.98 -30.29
CA LEU A 8 -15.76 10.33 -29.03
C LEU A 8 -15.87 11.32 -27.87
N TYR A 9 -14.93 12.27 -27.77
CA TYR A 9 -14.94 13.30 -26.73
C TYR A 9 -16.18 14.20 -26.81
N GLU A 10 -16.45 14.76 -28.00
CA GLU A 10 -17.62 15.62 -28.23
C GLU A 10 -18.94 14.88 -28.04
N TYR A 11 -18.96 13.61 -28.45
CA TYR A 11 -20.13 12.73 -28.24
C TYR A 11 -20.45 12.58 -26.76
N VAL A 12 -19.44 12.30 -25.92
CA VAL A 12 -19.62 12.18 -24.48
C VAL A 12 -19.98 13.51 -23.82
N GLN A 13 -19.34 14.60 -24.22
CA GLN A 13 -19.69 15.94 -23.73
C GLN A 13 -21.16 16.28 -24.00
N LYS A 14 -21.64 15.96 -25.20
CA LYS A 14 -23.04 16.15 -25.56
C LYS A 14 -23.99 15.27 -24.73
N LEU A 15 -23.59 14.04 -24.42
CA LEU A 15 -24.36 13.14 -23.53
C LEU A 15 -24.43 13.72 -22.11
N ILE A 16 -23.32 14.20 -21.55
CA ILE A 16 -23.28 14.83 -20.23
C ILE A 16 -24.28 15.99 -20.16
N HIS A 17 -24.32 16.82 -21.19
CA HIS A 17 -25.24 17.96 -21.25
C HIS A 17 -26.71 17.53 -21.45
N ILE A 18 -27.00 16.57 -22.34
CA ILE A 18 -28.37 16.08 -22.56
C ILE A 18 -28.93 15.42 -21.30
N LEU A 19 -28.08 14.73 -20.53
CA LEU A 19 -28.47 14.06 -19.28
C LEU A 19 -28.43 14.99 -18.07
N ASN A 20 -28.08 16.28 -18.27
CA ASN A 20 -27.96 17.30 -17.22
C ASN A 20 -27.01 16.87 -16.08
N LEU A 21 -25.97 16.07 -16.37
CA LEU A 21 -25.01 15.62 -15.37
C LEU A 21 -24.07 16.75 -14.92
N ASP A 22 -23.94 17.80 -15.73
CA ASP A 22 -23.16 19.02 -15.47
C ASP A 22 -23.83 19.97 -14.47
N GLN A 23 -25.08 19.74 -14.10
CA GLN A 23 -25.80 20.52 -13.10
C GLN A 23 -25.37 20.21 -11.67
N ASP A 24 -24.83 19.01 -11.43
CA ASP A 24 -24.38 18.58 -10.11
C ASP A 24 -22.92 19.01 -9.88
N GLN A 25 -22.72 20.03 -9.06
CA GLN A 25 -21.39 20.52 -8.70
C GLN A 25 -20.53 19.46 -8.02
N SER A 26 -21.13 18.50 -7.30
CA SER A 26 -20.40 17.41 -6.66
C SER A 26 -19.85 16.41 -7.68
N ALA A 27 -20.49 16.29 -8.83
CA ALA A 27 -20.11 15.37 -9.91
C ALA A 27 -19.04 15.98 -10.86
N LEU A 28 -18.84 17.29 -10.85
CA LEU A 28 -17.97 17.98 -11.83
C LEU A 28 -16.53 17.43 -11.84
N SER A 29 -15.94 17.19 -10.67
CA SER A 29 -14.58 16.62 -10.59
C SER A 29 -14.50 15.23 -11.21
N TYR A 30 -15.54 14.42 -11.05
CA TYR A 30 -15.64 13.07 -11.63
C TYR A 30 -15.84 13.13 -13.15
N LEU A 31 -16.70 14.04 -13.61
CA LEU A 31 -16.96 14.24 -15.03
C LEU A 31 -15.70 14.73 -15.76
N THR A 32 -14.98 15.68 -15.17
CA THR A 32 -13.72 16.19 -15.73
C THR A 32 -12.68 15.05 -15.81
N ALA A 33 -12.49 14.32 -14.72
CA ALA A 33 -11.55 13.20 -14.71
C ALA A 33 -11.95 12.09 -15.71
N PHE A 34 -13.23 11.86 -15.91
CA PHE A 34 -13.74 10.93 -16.92
C PHE A 34 -13.42 11.43 -18.34
N GLN A 35 -13.64 12.71 -18.62
CA GLN A 35 -13.32 13.34 -19.90
C GLN A 35 -11.81 13.30 -20.19
N ASP A 36 -10.96 13.53 -19.18
CA ASP A 36 -9.52 13.37 -19.30
C ASP A 36 -9.13 11.96 -19.71
N LYS A 37 -9.80 10.93 -19.14
CA LYS A 37 -9.55 9.53 -19.51
C LYS A 37 -9.97 9.20 -20.94
N ILE A 38 -11.02 9.83 -21.44
CA ILE A 38 -11.41 9.72 -22.85
C ILE A 38 -10.36 10.37 -23.75
N TYR A 39 -9.89 11.55 -23.35
CA TYR A 39 -8.84 12.24 -24.08
C TYR A 39 -7.54 11.41 -24.13
N ASP A 40 -7.07 10.90 -22.99
CA ASP A 40 -5.90 10.01 -22.90
C ASP A 40 -6.05 8.78 -23.82
N PHE A 41 -7.26 8.18 -23.83
CA PHE A 41 -7.55 7.03 -24.69
C PHE A 41 -7.44 7.38 -26.17
N MET A 42 -7.98 8.54 -26.57
CA MET A 42 -7.96 8.99 -27.96
C MET A 42 -6.55 9.29 -28.47
N GLN A 43 -5.59 9.63 -27.60
CA GLN A 43 -4.18 9.85 -27.98
C GLN A 43 -3.47 8.56 -28.40
N SER A 44 -3.90 7.42 -27.88
CA SER A 44 -3.22 6.14 -28.06
C SER A 44 -4.03 5.07 -28.80
N HIS A 45 -5.30 5.35 -29.07
CA HIS A 45 -6.23 4.38 -29.68
C HIS A 45 -7.16 5.06 -30.69
N VAL A 46 -7.72 4.26 -31.58
CA VAL A 46 -8.77 4.75 -32.48
C VAL A 46 -9.99 5.21 -31.66
N ALA A 47 -10.47 6.42 -31.93
CA ALA A 47 -11.59 7.06 -31.23
C ALA A 47 -12.91 6.35 -31.54
N ASN A 48 -13.16 5.21 -30.90
CA ASN A 48 -14.36 4.39 -31.07
C ASN A 48 -14.99 4.13 -29.70
N ALA A 49 -16.30 4.39 -29.58
CA ALA A 49 -17.03 4.23 -28.33
C ALA A 49 -17.01 2.80 -27.79
N LYS A 50 -17.09 1.78 -28.66
CA LYS A 50 -17.04 0.38 -28.23
C LYS A 50 -15.68 0.02 -27.67
N LEU A 51 -14.60 0.43 -28.35
CA LEU A 51 -13.22 0.19 -27.88
C LEU A 51 -12.96 0.92 -26.57
N PHE A 52 -13.49 2.12 -26.41
CA PHE A 52 -13.40 2.85 -25.14
C PHE A 52 -14.15 2.13 -24.00
N LEU A 53 -15.35 1.62 -24.24
CA LEU A 53 -16.10 0.86 -23.26
C LEU A 53 -15.38 -0.42 -22.83
N ASP A 54 -14.76 -1.13 -23.76
CA ASP A 54 -13.94 -2.32 -23.47
C ASP A 54 -12.70 -1.96 -22.64
N PHE A 55 -12.04 -0.85 -22.97
CA PHE A 55 -10.94 -0.30 -22.17
C PHE A 55 -11.41 0.10 -20.76
N TRP A 56 -12.51 0.83 -20.66
CA TRP A 56 -13.10 1.29 -19.41
C TRP A 56 -13.46 0.11 -18.50
N ASN A 57 -14.15 -0.88 -19.02
CA ASN A 57 -14.54 -2.06 -18.23
C ASN A 57 -13.35 -2.83 -17.66
N ARG A 58 -12.22 -2.85 -18.36
CA ARG A 58 -10.98 -3.49 -17.87
C ARG A 58 -10.22 -2.65 -16.84
N LYS A 59 -10.31 -1.32 -16.93
CA LYS A 59 -9.44 -0.42 -16.13
C LYS A 59 -10.16 0.38 -15.06
N LYS A 60 -11.48 0.58 -15.11
CA LYS A 60 -12.26 1.42 -14.18
C LYS A 60 -11.96 1.19 -12.70
N ASN A 61 -11.74 -0.05 -12.29
CA ASN A 61 -11.45 -0.40 -10.89
C ASN A 61 -10.01 -0.05 -10.44
N LYS A 62 -9.14 0.32 -11.38
CA LYS A 62 -7.74 0.71 -11.11
C LYS A 62 -7.50 2.20 -11.33
N LEU A 63 -8.49 2.91 -11.85
CA LEU A 63 -8.41 4.35 -12.07
C LEU A 63 -8.74 5.07 -10.77
N SER A 64 -8.01 6.15 -10.51
CA SER A 64 -8.25 7.05 -9.40
C SER A 64 -8.44 8.47 -9.90
N ILE A 65 -9.16 9.27 -9.13
CA ILE A 65 -9.37 10.69 -9.37
C ILE A 65 -8.53 11.46 -8.38
N ALA A 66 -7.79 12.44 -8.85
CA ALA A 66 -7.09 13.38 -7.99
C ALA A 66 -8.13 14.28 -7.31
N VAL A 67 -8.38 14.02 -6.03
CA VAL A 67 -9.26 14.89 -5.23
C VAL A 67 -8.46 16.11 -4.76
N PRO A 68 -8.99 17.34 -4.91
CA PRO A 68 -8.32 18.53 -4.42
C PRO A 68 -7.99 18.44 -2.92
N VAL A 69 -6.81 18.93 -2.55
CA VAL A 69 -6.30 18.92 -1.16
C VAL A 69 -7.21 19.68 -0.19
N THR A 70 -8.01 20.60 -0.70
CA THR A 70 -8.91 21.47 0.06
C THR A 70 -10.27 20.85 0.39
N SER A 71 -10.54 19.62 -0.09
CA SER A 71 -11.81 18.97 0.22
C SER A 71 -11.89 18.59 1.70
N ASN A 72 -13.03 18.88 2.35
CA ASN A 72 -13.32 18.43 3.71
C ASN A 72 -13.60 16.92 3.70
N ALA A 73 -12.55 16.12 3.66
CA ALA A 73 -12.62 14.68 3.51
C ALA A 73 -11.53 13.96 4.33
N ILE A 74 -11.84 12.77 4.78
CA ILE A 74 -10.86 11.86 5.39
C ILE A 74 -9.97 11.31 4.28
N ARG A 75 -8.65 11.45 4.44
CA ARG A 75 -7.66 10.91 3.51
C ARG A 75 -7.21 9.53 3.95
N ILE A 76 -7.36 8.57 3.07
CA ILE A 76 -6.83 7.21 3.27
C ILE A 76 -5.60 7.06 2.39
N MET A 77 -4.48 6.69 2.99
CA MET A 77 -3.23 6.50 2.26
C MET A 77 -2.34 5.44 2.93
N THR A 78 -1.34 4.96 2.21
CA THR A 78 -0.32 4.09 2.79
C THR A 78 0.67 4.89 3.63
N ILE A 79 1.36 4.23 4.57
CA ILE A 79 2.39 4.87 5.38
C ILE A 79 3.51 5.41 4.49
N HIS A 80 3.92 4.65 3.47
CA HIS A 80 4.92 5.13 2.50
C HIS A 80 4.45 6.38 1.75
N GLY A 81 3.16 6.43 1.37
CA GLY A 81 2.56 7.60 0.73
C GLY A 81 2.47 8.82 1.65
N SER A 82 2.52 8.65 2.97
CA SER A 82 2.50 9.72 3.95
C SER A 82 3.90 10.30 4.26
N LYS A 83 4.96 9.70 3.72
CA LYS A 83 6.33 10.17 3.98
C LYS A 83 6.51 11.62 3.51
N GLY A 84 7.00 12.48 4.41
CA GLY A 84 7.18 13.92 4.14
C GLY A 84 5.91 14.77 4.30
N LEU A 85 4.75 14.17 4.58
CA LEU A 85 3.52 14.88 4.86
C LEU A 85 3.27 14.97 6.37
N GLU A 86 2.47 15.95 6.78
CA GLU A 86 1.99 16.12 8.16
C GLU A 86 0.48 16.27 8.16
N PHE A 87 -0.17 15.79 9.22
CA PHE A 87 -1.61 15.83 9.38
C PHE A 87 -1.96 16.22 10.82
N ASP A 88 -3.01 16.99 10.99
CA ASP A 88 -3.47 17.41 12.32
C ASP A 88 -3.84 16.22 13.19
N ILE A 89 -4.54 15.26 12.61
CA ILE A 89 -4.99 14.03 13.27
C ILE A 89 -4.65 12.85 12.36
N VAL A 90 -4.08 11.80 12.95
CA VAL A 90 -3.81 10.53 12.26
C VAL A 90 -4.54 9.40 12.99
N ILE A 91 -5.18 8.54 12.22
CA ILE A 91 -5.85 7.34 12.72
C ILE A 91 -5.18 6.13 12.06
N ILE A 92 -4.68 5.20 12.87
CA ILE A 92 -4.12 3.92 12.42
C ILE A 92 -5.08 2.82 12.90
N PRO A 93 -6.04 2.40 12.05
CA PRO A 93 -7.13 1.53 12.47
C PRO A 93 -6.72 0.07 12.69
N PHE A 94 -5.57 -0.36 12.13
CA PHE A 94 -5.12 -1.75 12.18
C PHE A 94 -3.62 -1.80 12.50
N LEU A 95 -3.27 -1.55 13.77
CA LEU A 95 -1.88 -1.63 14.24
C LEU A 95 -1.52 -3.09 14.60
N THR A 96 -1.70 -3.99 13.64
CA THR A 96 -1.47 -5.45 13.80
C THR A 96 -0.43 -5.97 12.81
N TRP A 97 0.52 -5.11 12.42
CA TRP A 97 1.54 -5.49 11.44
C TRP A 97 2.51 -6.50 12.04
N PRO A 98 2.80 -7.58 11.34
CA PRO A 98 3.74 -8.57 11.84
C PRO A 98 5.16 -8.01 11.84
N LEU A 99 5.89 -8.18 12.93
CA LEU A 99 7.32 -7.84 13.04
C LEU A 99 8.18 -8.64 12.05
N LYS A 100 7.84 -9.91 11.88
CA LYS A 100 8.43 -10.82 10.90
C LYS A 100 7.34 -11.16 9.90
N GLU A 101 7.59 -10.89 8.63
CA GLU A 101 6.66 -11.29 7.58
C GLU A 101 6.51 -12.81 7.60
N ARG A 102 5.31 -13.30 7.96
CA ARG A 102 5.01 -14.72 7.89
C ARG A 102 4.87 -15.11 6.42
N LEU A 103 5.94 -15.65 5.88
CA LEU A 103 5.95 -16.15 4.52
C LEU A 103 5.12 -17.43 4.46
N ASN A 104 3.96 -17.36 3.83
CA ASN A 104 3.23 -18.54 3.42
C ASN A 104 4.09 -19.34 2.43
N HIS A 105 3.99 -20.66 2.42
CA HIS A 105 4.75 -21.55 1.51
C HIS A 105 4.72 -21.15 0.03
N ARG A 106 3.76 -20.29 -0.37
CA ARG A 106 3.62 -19.75 -1.75
C ARG A 106 4.38 -18.44 -1.99
N GLN A 107 4.85 -17.76 -0.94
CA GLN A 107 5.51 -16.44 -1.03
C GLN A 107 6.91 -16.51 -0.41
N ARG A 108 7.72 -17.44 -0.88
CA ARG A 108 9.10 -17.57 -0.39
C ARG A 108 9.92 -16.38 -0.87
N LYS A 109 10.41 -15.56 0.05
CA LYS A 109 11.42 -14.55 -0.27
C LYS A 109 12.74 -15.24 -0.59
N ILE A 110 13.45 -14.68 -1.56
CA ILE A 110 14.78 -15.09 -1.95
C ILE A 110 15.77 -14.10 -1.35
N ILE A 111 16.80 -14.63 -0.68
CA ILE A 111 17.94 -13.86 -0.20
C ILE A 111 19.11 -14.15 -1.12
N TRP A 112 19.74 -13.08 -1.61
CA TRP A 112 20.95 -13.19 -2.41
C TRP A 112 22.17 -13.13 -1.47
N CYS A 113 22.97 -14.18 -1.47
CA CYS A 113 24.11 -14.36 -0.60
C CYS A 113 25.41 -14.40 -1.38
N GLU A 114 26.48 -13.79 -0.86
CA GLU A 114 27.83 -13.94 -1.37
C GLU A 114 28.53 -15.07 -0.61
N PRO A 115 28.68 -16.26 -1.21
CA PRO A 115 29.24 -17.40 -0.52
C PRO A 115 30.75 -17.24 -0.35
N LYS A 116 31.25 -17.35 0.88
CA LYS A 116 32.69 -17.29 1.20
C LYS A 116 33.33 -18.65 1.39
N ASN A 117 32.52 -19.69 1.57
CA ASN A 117 32.99 -21.05 1.94
C ASN A 117 32.78 -22.02 0.76
N GLU A 118 33.65 -23.00 0.69
CA GLU A 118 33.46 -24.12 -0.23
C GLU A 118 32.18 -24.93 0.12
N PRO A 119 31.51 -25.50 -0.86
CA PRO A 119 31.86 -25.54 -2.31
C PRO A 119 31.31 -24.35 -3.11
N PHE A 120 30.66 -23.38 -2.45
CA PHE A 120 29.90 -22.30 -3.13
C PHE A 120 30.73 -21.06 -3.43
N ASN A 121 31.98 -20.93 -2.90
CA ASN A 121 32.85 -19.78 -3.05
C ASN A 121 33.26 -19.42 -4.48
N LYS A 122 33.03 -20.36 -5.43
CA LYS A 122 33.25 -20.14 -6.86
C LYS A 122 32.11 -19.42 -7.56
N MET A 123 30.96 -19.27 -6.88
CA MET A 123 29.80 -18.56 -7.41
C MET A 123 29.77 -17.14 -6.87
N PRO A 124 29.56 -16.12 -7.72
CA PRO A 124 29.50 -14.73 -7.25
C PRO A 124 28.31 -14.46 -6.35
N LEU A 125 27.17 -15.10 -6.61
CA LEU A 125 25.95 -14.98 -5.82
C LEU A 125 25.19 -16.30 -5.80
N VAL A 126 24.58 -16.61 -4.66
CA VAL A 126 23.69 -17.77 -4.48
C VAL A 126 22.33 -17.28 -3.96
N ALA A 127 21.27 -17.74 -4.60
CA ALA A 127 19.90 -17.47 -4.17
C ALA A 127 19.47 -18.55 -3.16
N ILE A 128 19.15 -18.16 -1.93
CA ILE A 128 18.59 -19.05 -0.93
C ILE A 128 17.15 -18.62 -0.59
N THR A 129 16.34 -19.58 -0.19
CA THR A 129 15.00 -19.28 0.32
C THR A 129 15.11 -18.81 1.77
N GLN A 130 14.38 -17.75 2.12
CA GLN A 130 14.24 -17.30 3.49
C GLN A 130 13.42 -18.32 4.29
N ASP A 131 14.11 -19.24 4.95
CA ASP A 131 13.54 -20.31 5.78
C ASP A 131 14.43 -20.48 7.01
N ASP A 132 13.85 -20.82 8.17
CA ASP A 132 14.59 -21.04 9.42
C ASP A 132 15.64 -22.17 9.29
N LYS A 133 15.51 -23.04 8.30
CA LYS A 133 16.53 -24.03 7.95
C LYS A 133 17.87 -23.43 7.54
N ALA A 134 17.86 -22.17 7.04
CA ALA A 134 19.08 -21.45 6.70
C ALA A 134 20.00 -21.23 7.91
N LEU A 135 19.47 -21.24 9.14
CA LEU A 135 20.24 -21.16 10.38
C LEU A 135 21.23 -22.29 10.56
N ASN A 136 20.99 -23.48 9.95
CA ASN A 136 21.84 -24.66 10.01
C ASN A 136 22.72 -24.83 8.76
N THR A 137 22.89 -23.76 7.97
CA THR A 137 23.67 -23.77 6.73
C THR A 137 24.83 -22.77 6.78
N HIS A 138 25.67 -22.79 5.74
CA HIS A 138 26.74 -21.80 5.57
C HIS A 138 26.22 -20.37 5.40
N PHE A 139 24.93 -20.19 5.11
CA PHE A 139 24.27 -18.90 4.88
C PHE A 139 23.58 -18.35 6.14
N LYS A 140 23.84 -18.92 7.32
CA LYS A 140 23.26 -18.45 8.59
C LYS A 140 23.45 -16.96 8.81
N LYS A 141 24.66 -16.45 8.50
CA LYS A 141 24.98 -15.02 8.71
C LYS A 141 24.13 -14.11 7.83
N ASP A 142 23.99 -14.47 6.55
CA ASP A 142 23.21 -13.71 5.58
C ASP A 142 21.72 -13.73 5.95
N TYR A 143 21.22 -14.88 6.38
CA TYR A 143 19.86 -15.04 6.88
C TYR A 143 19.58 -14.14 8.09
N ILE A 144 20.48 -14.14 9.10
CA ILE A 144 20.32 -13.30 10.30
C ILE A 144 20.38 -11.82 9.91
N GLN A 145 21.28 -11.43 9.02
CA GLN A 145 21.40 -10.06 8.55
C GLN A 145 20.12 -9.58 7.87
N GLU A 146 19.50 -10.43 7.04
CA GLU A 146 18.22 -10.13 6.40
C GLU A 146 17.10 -9.93 7.44
N ILE A 147 17.03 -10.81 8.45
CA ILE A 147 16.07 -10.68 9.54
C ILE A 147 16.26 -9.36 10.30
N ILE A 148 17.50 -8.98 10.60
CA ILE A 148 17.80 -7.70 11.26
C ILE A 148 17.36 -6.54 10.38
N SER A 149 17.63 -6.60 9.07
CA SER A 149 17.20 -5.55 8.12
C SER A 149 15.67 -5.40 8.10
N GLN A 150 14.94 -6.51 8.13
CA GLN A 150 13.47 -6.48 8.20
C GLN A 150 12.95 -5.84 9.49
N TYR A 151 13.60 -6.08 10.62
CA TYR A 151 13.26 -5.39 11.87
C TYR A 151 13.53 -3.89 11.81
N ILE A 152 14.65 -3.49 11.21
CA ILE A 152 14.98 -2.07 11.02
C ILE A 152 13.95 -1.40 10.11
N ASP A 153 13.59 -2.04 9.00
CA ASP A 153 12.57 -1.52 8.08
C ASP A 153 11.21 -1.36 8.77
N PHE A 154 10.84 -2.34 9.58
CA PHE A 154 9.63 -2.27 10.38
C PHE A 154 9.65 -1.10 11.38
N LEU A 155 10.75 -0.90 12.10
CA LEU A 155 10.92 0.23 13.02
C LEU A 155 10.85 1.57 12.28
N ASN A 156 11.51 1.68 11.13
CA ASN A 156 11.47 2.87 10.30
C ASN A 156 10.05 3.17 9.81
N LEU A 157 9.32 2.14 9.37
CA LEU A 157 7.93 2.30 8.93
C LEU A 157 7.03 2.79 10.07
N THR A 158 7.22 2.21 11.25
CA THR A 158 6.50 2.59 12.46
C THR A 158 6.82 4.02 12.86
N TYR A 159 8.09 4.38 12.87
CA TYR A 159 8.54 5.76 13.13
C TYR A 159 7.89 6.75 12.16
N VAL A 160 7.87 6.45 10.87
CA VAL A 160 7.20 7.29 9.88
C VAL A 160 5.72 7.46 10.22
N ALA A 161 5.00 6.39 10.53
CA ALA A 161 3.57 6.46 10.85
C ALA A 161 3.28 7.32 12.09
N PHE A 162 4.10 7.16 13.14
CA PHE A 162 3.89 7.83 14.43
C PHE A 162 4.37 9.28 14.45
N THR A 163 5.19 9.69 13.50
CA THR A 163 5.67 11.07 13.38
C THR A 163 4.87 11.93 12.41
N ARG A 164 3.78 11.39 11.84
CA ARG A 164 2.90 12.15 10.93
C ARG A 164 1.90 13.07 11.62
N PRO A 165 1.33 12.72 12.81
CA PRO A 165 0.38 13.59 13.47
C PRO A 165 1.05 14.82 14.07
N LYS A 166 0.39 15.99 13.92
CA LYS A 166 0.75 17.23 14.62
C LYS A 166 0.18 17.27 16.04
N TYR A 167 -1.09 16.91 16.20
CA TYR A 167 -1.80 17.09 17.47
C TYR A 167 -2.29 15.79 18.08
N ARG A 168 -2.84 14.85 17.28
CA ARG A 168 -3.46 13.64 17.81
C ARG A 168 -3.18 12.41 16.97
N LEU A 169 -2.85 11.32 17.64
CA LEU A 169 -2.69 9.99 17.09
C LEU A 169 -3.68 9.04 17.75
N TYR A 170 -4.52 8.40 16.94
CA TYR A 170 -5.40 7.32 17.36
C TYR A 170 -4.92 6.01 16.76
N THR A 171 -4.65 5.03 17.61
CA THR A 171 -4.22 3.70 17.17
C THR A 171 -5.19 2.65 17.67
N TYR A 172 -5.55 1.72 16.79
CA TYR A 172 -6.38 0.58 17.13
C TYR A 172 -5.65 -0.70 16.73
N GLY A 173 -5.55 -1.63 17.65
CA GLY A 173 -4.89 -2.92 17.45
C GLY A 173 -5.64 -4.03 18.16
N SER A 174 -5.29 -5.29 17.87
CA SER A 174 -5.80 -6.42 18.63
C SER A 174 -5.28 -6.39 20.05
N ARG A 175 -6.17 -6.72 21.00
CA ARG A 175 -5.80 -6.91 22.39
C ARG A 175 -5.01 -8.20 22.55
N PHE A 176 -4.03 -8.21 23.44
CA PHE A 176 -3.35 -9.43 23.83
C PHE A 176 -4.29 -10.30 24.67
N GLU A 177 -4.37 -11.58 24.32
CA GLU A 177 -5.10 -12.55 25.14
C GLU A 177 -4.22 -13.14 26.26
N ASP A 178 -2.90 -12.94 26.20
CA ASP A 178 -1.93 -13.57 27.10
C ASP A 178 -1.20 -12.49 27.91
N GLU A 179 -1.75 -12.18 29.09
CA GLU A 179 -1.20 -11.17 30.01
C GLU A 179 0.04 -11.70 30.76
N GLU A 180 0.23 -13.03 30.85
CA GLU A 180 1.32 -13.65 31.63
C GLU A 180 2.65 -13.69 30.89
N HIS A 181 2.65 -13.74 29.53
CA HIS A 181 3.86 -13.82 28.73
C HIS A 181 3.84 -12.88 27.51
N PRO A 182 3.84 -11.57 27.68
CA PRO A 182 3.76 -10.61 26.56
C PRO A 182 4.95 -10.75 25.59
N GLN A 183 6.12 -11.19 26.08
CA GLN A 183 7.31 -11.34 25.26
C GLN A 183 7.30 -12.59 24.34
N ALA A 184 6.61 -13.65 24.74
CA ALA A 184 6.56 -14.89 23.94
C ALA A 184 5.79 -14.71 22.61
N ASN A 185 4.91 -13.71 22.54
CA ASN A 185 4.04 -13.46 21.40
C ASN A 185 4.50 -12.30 20.49
N ILE A 186 5.62 -11.62 20.79
CA ILE A 186 6.12 -10.47 20.00
C ILE A 186 6.32 -10.87 18.52
N SER A 187 6.77 -12.09 18.25
CA SER A 187 6.92 -12.58 16.89
C SER A 187 5.61 -12.84 16.16
N ASN A 188 4.49 -12.98 16.90
CA ASN A 188 3.20 -13.41 16.39
C ASN A 188 2.16 -12.27 16.33
N VAL A 189 2.30 -11.23 17.12
CA VAL A 189 1.25 -10.25 17.37
C VAL A 189 1.65 -8.81 16.95
N GLY A 190 2.60 -8.67 16.11
CA GLY A 190 2.85 -7.39 15.43
C GLY A 190 3.17 -6.18 16.33
N THR A 191 2.96 -5.03 15.76
CA THR A 191 3.32 -3.70 16.32
C THR A 191 2.70 -3.40 17.67
N THR A 192 1.46 -3.87 17.90
CA THR A 192 0.74 -3.64 19.15
C THR A 192 1.49 -4.25 20.33
N ALA A 193 1.96 -5.49 20.18
CA ALA A 193 2.76 -6.18 21.19
C ALA A 193 4.04 -5.45 21.54
N PHE A 194 4.73 -4.97 20.52
CA PHE A 194 5.99 -4.25 20.69
C PHE A 194 5.79 -2.98 21.52
N PHE A 195 4.76 -2.18 21.22
CA PHE A 195 4.48 -0.96 21.97
C PHE A 195 4.05 -1.21 23.40
N PHE A 196 3.19 -2.18 23.65
CA PHE A 196 2.76 -2.52 25.02
C PHE A 196 3.90 -3.14 25.84
N SER A 197 4.80 -3.90 25.24
CA SER A 197 5.98 -4.47 25.93
C SER A 197 6.99 -3.40 26.35
N ILE A 198 7.11 -2.29 25.61
CA ILE A 198 8.02 -1.18 25.94
C ILE A 198 7.40 -0.26 27.01
N HIS A 199 6.09 -0.01 26.98
CA HIS A 199 5.45 1.02 27.80
C HIS A 199 4.69 0.45 29.01
N GLY A 200 4.70 -0.86 29.23
CA GLY A 200 4.17 -1.56 30.39
C GLY A 200 3.02 -0.85 31.11
N LYS A 201 1.79 -1.29 30.86
CA LYS A 201 0.51 -0.89 31.44
C LYS A 201 -0.21 0.26 30.76
N THR A 202 -1.24 -0.10 30.01
CA THR A 202 -2.37 0.76 29.73
C THR A 202 -3.09 1.05 31.04
N ASN A 203 -3.14 2.32 31.45
CA ASN A 203 -4.17 2.78 32.35
C ASN A 203 -5.51 2.68 31.63
N GLU A 204 -6.48 2.06 32.29
CA GLU A 204 -7.88 1.98 31.91
C GLU A 204 -8.50 3.35 31.64
#